data_003ce18ba8e6dd6d8e8f8461e72fba7b
#
_entry.id   003ce18ba8e6dd6d8e8f8461e72fba7b
#
_cell.length_a   1.000
_cell.length_b   1.000
_cell.length_c   1.000
_cell.angle_alpha   90.00
_cell.angle_beta   90.00
_cell.angle_gamma   90.00
#
_symmetry.space_group_name_H-M   'P 1'
#
loop_
_entity.id
_entity.type
_entity.pdbx_description
1 polymer ?
#
loop_
_entity_poly.entity_id
_entity_poly.type
_entity_poly.pdbx_seq_one_letter_code
_entity_poly.pdbx_strand_id
1 'polypeptide(L)'
;MAERLGKKFKALQSRISDPAAWLIEAFGGGKAKSGVNVTTNSVLGLPPVWFAAQKISGHLAGLPINARKSRPDGGSEVSRTSPGHKLLNVSPNHLMTPFQLKELMMIHALLLGNGRAFIDRNSLGQPTALIPVLPENCQTILVDDQKWHLVTKNAGISANLGTAFSENEYWKVPDRDMLHIMGMSYNGIWGMHVIDVLRDAFGLGIAGQDGSASALKNSGRPGMVITAPPGMFRSSKEASEFLANFETKHEGVENSGKVGLLREGMSLNTLPISASDAQFIEQRQFQRVDIAMIFGLESILGDETGITYKSITERNAAFINGCLSRWFCKWEEECNRKLLPEQLRDSGNVHYEFDTTPLLKGDPSTLADYTRKMREQFAITTNEVRMMHGFNPVEGLDDDFSNEPAGESPELPPATPEEQDDET
;
A
#
# COMPACT_ATOMS: atom_id res chain seq x y z
N MET A 1 -14.65 -38.52 13.03
CA MET A 1 -13.93 -37.43 12.34
C MET A 1 -13.58 -36.29 13.29
N ALA A 2 -14.52 -35.72 14.05
CA ALA A 2 -14.28 -34.61 15.00
C ALA A 2 -13.24 -34.94 16.10
N GLU A 3 -13.23 -36.18 16.65
CA GLU A 3 -12.29 -36.59 17.69
C GLU A 3 -10.84 -36.72 17.17
N ARG A 4 -10.66 -37.16 15.92
CA ARG A 4 -9.36 -37.28 15.26
C ARG A 4 -8.78 -35.90 14.93
N LEU A 5 -9.63 -34.97 14.49
CA LEU A 5 -9.30 -33.55 14.33
C LEU A 5 -8.90 -32.94 15.67
N GLY A 6 -9.67 -33.20 16.74
CA GLY A 6 -9.37 -32.69 18.08
C GLY A 6 -8.00 -33.15 18.61
N LYS A 7 -7.59 -34.39 18.37
CA LYS A 7 -6.27 -34.93 18.77
C LYS A 7 -5.13 -34.29 17.97
N LYS A 8 -5.31 -34.10 16.65
CA LYS A 8 -4.32 -33.42 15.82
C LYS A 8 -4.16 -31.93 16.18
N PHE A 9 -5.26 -31.25 16.49
CA PHE A 9 -5.21 -29.86 16.99
C PHE A 9 -4.52 -29.76 18.35
N LYS A 10 -4.74 -30.71 19.29
CA LYS A 10 -4.02 -30.76 20.58
C LYS A 10 -2.52 -30.98 20.41
N ALA A 11 -2.10 -31.84 19.48
CA ALA A 11 -0.67 -32.06 19.17
C ALA A 11 0.00 -30.83 18.55
N LEU A 12 -0.73 -30.02 17.79
CA LEU A 12 -0.27 -28.72 17.27
C LEU A 12 -0.25 -27.66 18.39
N GLN A 13 -1.22 -27.65 19.30
CA GLN A 13 -1.23 -26.76 20.47
C GLN A 13 0.01 -26.94 21.36
N SER A 14 0.53 -28.17 21.53
CA SER A 14 1.74 -28.41 22.32
C SER A 14 3.01 -27.81 21.68
N ARG A 15 3.03 -27.64 20.36
CA ARG A 15 4.10 -26.93 19.63
C ARG A 15 3.97 -25.41 19.70
N ILE A 16 2.74 -24.91 19.89
CA ILE A 16 2.43 -23.47 19.97
C ILE A 16 2.57 -22.97 21.43
N SER A 17 2.57 -23.86 22.42
CA SER A 17 2.74 -23.53 23.84
C SER A 17 4.18 -23.19 24.25
N ASP A 18 5.16 -23.35 23.35
CA ASP A 18 6.50 -22.80 23.51
C ASP A 18 6.74 -21.63 22.55
N PRO A 19 6.24 -20.42 22.90
CA PRO A 19 6.18 -19.31 21.97
C PRO A 19 7.57 -18.68 21.68
N ALA A 20 8.59 -18.95 22.50
CA ALA A 20 9.84 -18.20 22.42
C ALA A 20 10.67 -18.52 21.17
N ALA A 21 10.76 -19.76 20.72
CA ALA A 21 11.62 -20.14 19.60
C ALA A 21 10.90 -20.01 18.23
N TRP A 22 9.70 -20.56 18.12
CA TRP A 22 8.98 -20.54 16.85
C TRP A 22 8.32 -19.19 16.55
N LEU A 23 7.95 -18.40 17.59
CA LEU A 23 7.43 -17.05 17.42
C LEU A 23 8.55 -16.13 16.88
N ILE A 24 9.77 -16.27 17.40
CA ILE A 24 10.95 -15.58 16.87
C ILE A 24 11.22 -16.01 15.42
N GLU A 25 11.05 -17.29 15.10
CA GLU A 25 11.23 -17.83 13.75
C GLU A 25 10.09 -17.48 12.80
N ALA A 26 8.83 -17.42 13.29
CA ALA A 26 7.64 -17.10 12.50
C ALA A 26 7.35 -15.60 12.34
N PHE A 27 7.81 -14.75 13.27
CA PHE A 27 7.53 -13.31 13.28
C PHE A 27 8.75 -12.40 13.08
N GLY A 28 9.86 -12.96 12.61
CA GLY A 28 10.94 -12.18 12.05
C GLY A 28 11.74 -11.31 13.01
N GLY A 29 11.77 -11.64 14.28
CA GLY A 29 12.66 -11.02 15.26
C GLY A 29 14.08 -11.57 15.23
N GLY A 30 14.77 -11.52 14.09
CA GLY A 30 16.15 -11.98 13.95
C GLY A 30 17.11 -10.85 13.61
N LYS A 31 18.38 -11.00 14.02
CA LYS A 31 19.45 -10.09 13.59
C LYS A 31 19.78 -10.38 12.13
N ALA A 32 19.82 -9.33 11.30
CA ALA A 32 20.42 -9.39 9.97
C ALA A 32 21.93 -9.60 10.07
N LYS A 33 22.57 -10.02 8.99
CA LYS A 33 24.03 -10.11 8.90
C LYS A 33 24.73 -8.79 9.19
N SER A 34 24.05 -7.66 8.96
CA SER A 34 24.50 -6.33 9.37
C SER A 34 24.51 -6.09 10.88
N GLY A 35 24.05 -7.06 11.70
CA GLY A 35 23.98 -6.95 13.16
C GLY A 35 22.76 -6.20 13.70
N VAL A 36 21.95 -5.59 12.82
CA VAL A 36 20.75 -4.81 13.18
C VAL A 36 19.56 -5.74 13.41
N ASN A 37 18.72 -5.40 14.39
CA ASN A 37 17.45 -6.10 14.60
C ASN A 37 16.39 -5.60 13.61
N VAL A 38 15.90 -6.52 12.77
CA VAL A 38 14.91 -6.22 11.74
C VAL A 38 13.52 -6.62 12.24
N THR A 39 12.66 -5.62 12.40
CA THR A 39 11.27 -5.76 12.83
C THR A 39 10.35 -5.07 11.81
N THR A 40 9.05 -5.35 11.84
CA THR A 40 8.07 -4.67 10.98
C THR A 40 8.16 -3.15 11.14
N ASN A 41 8.30 -2.65 12.37
CA ASN A 41 8.42 -1.21 12.63
C ASN A 41 9.71 -0.61 12.06
N SER A 42 10.86 -1.30 12.23
CA SER A 42 12.13 -0.80 11.70
C SER A 42 12.16 -0.81 10.16
N VAL A 43 11.53 -1.79 9.54
CA VAL A 43 11.41 -1.87 8.07
C VAL A 43 10.47 -0.78 7.53
N LEU A 44 9.32 -0.54 8.19
CA LEU A 44 8.44 0.57 7.86
C LEU A 44 9.09 1.95 8.07
N GLY A 45 10.08 2.04 8.93
CA GLY A 45 10.92 3.24 9.11
C GLY A 45 11.81 3.57 7.92
N LEU A 46 11.97 2.67 6.95
CA LEU A 46 12.67 2.93 5.70
C LEU A 46 11.76 3.67 4.72
N PRO A 47 12.08 4.91 4.28
CA PRO A 47 11.20 5.71 3.42
C PRO A 47 10.77 5.01 2.13
N PRO A 48 11.62 4.25 1.40
CA PRO A 48 11.20 3.52 0.22
C PRO A 48 10.17 2.43 0.51
N VAL A 49 10.26 1.75 1.67
CA VAL A 49 9.29 0.72 2.08
C VAL A 49 7.95 1.36 2.44
N TRP A 50 7.99 2.44 3.21
CA TRP A 50 6.79 3.21 3.54
C TRP A 50 6.07 3.68 2.29
N PHE A 51 6.81 4.29 1.35
CA PHE A 51 6.26 4.73 0.07
C PHE A 51 5.64 3.56 -0.72
N ALA A 52 6.33 2.42 -0.81
CA ALA A 52 5.85 1.25 -1.52
C ALA A 52 4.55 0.71 -0.90
N ALA A 53 4.53 0.54 0.42
CA ALA A 53 3.36 0.07 1.14
C ALA A 53 2.16 1.02 0.92
N GLN A 54 2.33 2.32 1.12
CA GLN A 54 1.29 3.33 0.94
C GLN A 54 0.82 3.41 -0.52
N LYS A 55 1.74 3.40 -1.48
CA LYS A 55 1.42 3.53 -2.91
C LYS A 55 0.59 2.35 -3.41
N ILE A 56 1.00 1.12 -3.10
CA ILE A 56 0.31 -0.09 -3.57
C ILE A 56 -1.02 -0.27 -2.84
N SER A 57 -1.02 -0.21 -1.50
CA SER A 57 -2.22 -0.44 -0.71
C SER A 57 -3.27 0.64 -0.93
N GLY A 58 -2.86 1.91 -0.98
CA GLY A 58 -3.77 3.04 -1.17
C GLY A 58 -4.43 3.06 -2.56
N HIS A 59 -3.67 2.76 -3.63
CA HIS A 59 -4.26 2.70 -4.98
C HIS A 59 -5.25 1.55 -5.12
N LEU A 60 -4.90 0.36 -4.60
CA LEU A 60 -5.81 -0.78 -4.64
C LEU A 60 -7.06 -0.53 -3.76
N ALA A 61 -6.87 0.00 -2.55
CA ALA A 61 -7.97 0.27 -1.63
C ALA A 61 -8.97 1.29 -2.15
N GLY A 62 -8.50 2.25 -2.95
CA GLY A 62 -9.34 3.28 -3.57
C GLY A 62 -10.25 2.77 -4.69
N LEU A 63 -9.99 1.56 -5.22
CA LEU A 63 -10.79 0.99 -6.30
C LEU A 63 -12.00 0.22 -5.76
N PRO A 64 -13.19 0.38 -6.39
CA PRO A 64 -14.34 -0.46 -6.09
C PRO A 64 -14.11 -1.90 -6.59
N ILE A 65 -14.64 -2.87 -5.84
CA ILE A 65 -14.72 -4.28 -6.27
C ILE A 65 -16.19 -4.59 -6.53
N ASN A 66 -16.58 -4.57 -7.80
CA ASN A 66 -17.95 -4.75 -8.19
C ASN A 66 -18.30 -6.21 -8.46
N ALA A 67 -19.45 -6.68 -7.97
CA ALA A 67 -20.01 -7.93 -8.41
C ALA A 67 -20.65 -7.70 -9.78
N ARG A 68 -20.18 -8.39 -10.81
CA ARG A 68 -20.72 -8.34 -12.18
C ARG A 68 -21.54 -9.60 -12.46
N LYS A 69 -22.71 -9.40 -13.02
CA LYS A 69 -23.59 -10.48 -13.45
C LYS A 69 -23.66 -10.50 -14.98
N SER A 70 -23.36 -11.66 -15.57
CA SER A 70 -23.45 -11.86 -17.01
C SER A 70 -24.90 -11.76 -17.48
N ARG A 71 -25.12 -11.11 -18.61
CA ARG A 71 -26.42 -11.00 -19.27
C ARG A 71 -26.59 -12.12 -20.31
N PRO A 72 -27.82 -12.58 -20.57
CA PRO A 72 -28.09 -13.60 -21.58
C PRO A 72 -27.76 -13.15 -23.02
N ASP A 73 -27.83 -11.86 -23.26
CA ASP A 73 -27.58 -11.17 -24.53
C ASP A 73 -26.11 -10.76 -24.74
N GLY A 74 -25.25 -11.15 -23.82
CA GLY A 74 -23.86 -10.74 -23.78
C GLY A 74 -23.61 -9.53 -22.87
N GLY A 75 -22.33 -9.30 -22.54
CA GLY A 75 -21.94 -8.25 -21.60
C GLY A 75 -22.22 -8.61 -20.14
N SER A 76 -22.03 -7.64 -19.25
CA SER A 76 -22.24 -7.81 -17.81
C SER A 76 -22.78 -6.52 -17.17
N GLU A 77 -23.52 -6.66 -16.10
CA GLU A 77 -24.05 -5.54 -15.30
C GLU A 77 -23.57 -5.62 -13.85
N VAL A 78 -23.47 -4.47 -13.17
CA VAL A 78 -23.10 -4.41 -11.76
C VAL A 78 -24.25 -4.89 -10.89
N SER A 79 -24.07 -6.00 -10.20
CA SER A 79 -25.02 -6.56 -9.24
C SER A 79 -24.80 -5.98 -7.84
N ARG A 80 -25.51 -4.90 -7.51
CA ARG A 80 -25.44 -4.27 -6.17
C ARG A 80 -26.09 -5.12 -5.07
N THR A 81 -26.90 -6.11 -5.45
CA THR A 81 -27.59 -7.03 -4.53
C THR A 81 -26.74 -8.24 -4.15
N SER A 82 -25.57 -8.43 -4.76
CA SER A 82 -24.66 -9.52 -4.41
C SER A 82 -24.21 -9.39 -2.95
N PRO A 83 -24.16 -10.51 -2.19
CA PRO A 83 -23.88 -10.47 -0.74
C PRO A 83 -22.61 -9.74 -0.35
N GLY A 84 -21.52 -9.90 -1.11
CA GLY A 84 -20.24 -9.25 -0.82
C GLY A 84 -20.13 -7.80 -1.33
N HIS A 85 -21.00 -7.34 -2.22
CA HIS A 85 -20.88 -5.99 -2.78
C HIS A 85 -20.95 -4.90 -1.72
N LYS A 86 -21.88 -5.01 -0.77
CA LYS A 86 -22.01 -4.07 0.34
C LYS A 86 -20.75 -4.07 1.24
N LEU A 87 -20.19 -5.24 1.51
CA LEU A 87 -19.01 -5.39 2.38
C LEU A 87 -17.76 -4.81 1.74
N LEU A 88 -17.61 -4.93 0.42
CA LEU A 88 -16.44 -4.49 -0.31
C LEU A 88 -16.48 -2.99 -0.71
N ASN A 89 -17.69 -2.38 -0.78
CA ASN A 89 -17.83 -1.02 -1.31
C ASN A 89 -18.56 -0.03 -0.39
N VAL A 90 -19.31 -0.51 0.62
CA VAL A 90 -20.12 0.37 1.48
C VAL A 90 -19.66 0.30 2.94
N SER A 91 -19.69 -0.90 3.55
CA SER A 91 -19.32 -1.09 4.95
C SER A 91 -18.92 -2.55 5.20
N PRO A 92 -17.63 -2.82 5.46
CA PRO A 92 -17.18 -4.17 5.78
C PRO A 92 -17.58 -4.61 7.19
N ASN A 93 -17.65 -3.70 8.12
CA ASN A 93 -18.04 -3.90 9.52
C ASN A 93 -18.40 -2.54 10.16
N HIS A 94 -18.73 -2.53 11.44
CA HIS A 94 -19.15 -1.33 12.18
C HIS A 94 -17.99 -0.39 12.55
N LEU A 95 -16.73 -0.79 12.37
CA LEU A 95 -15.56 -0.04 12.81
C LEU A 95 -14.77 0.58 11.64
N MET A 96 -14.88 0.01 10.44
CA MET A 96 -13.97 0.35 9.34
C MET A 96 -14.74 0.68 8.06
N THR A 97 -14.13 1.55 7.26
CA THR A 97 -14.55 1.78 5.87
C THR A 97 -13.98 0.68 4.95
N PRO A 98 -14.56 0.47 3.75
CA PRO A 98 -14.02 -0.47 2.77
C PRO A 98 -12.57 -0.14 2.38
N PHE A 99 -12.24 1.14 2.29
CA PHE A 99 -10.87 1.60 2.02
C PHE A 99 -9.91 1.12 3.10
N GLN A 100 -10.24 1.39 4.37
CA GLN A 100 -9.39 1.00 5.52
C GLN A 100 -9.17 -0.51 5.60
N LEU A 101 -10.21 -1.32 5.36
CA LEU A 101 -10.08 -2.78 5.35
C LEU A 101 -9.14 -3.26 4.24
N LYS A 102 -9.37 -2.79 3.01
CA LYS A 102 -8.54 -3.18 1.85
C LYS A 102 -7.09 -2.74 2.02
N GLU A 103 -6.87 -1.50 2.47
CA GLU A 103 -5.53 -0.97 2.73
C GLU A 103 -4.79 -1.79 3.80
N LEU A 104 -5.43 -2.06 4.94
CA LEU A 104 -4.85 -2.85 6.03
C LEU A 104 -4.48 -4.27 5.55
N MET A 105 -5.40 -4.95 4.88
CA MET A 105 -5.15 -6.29 4.36
C MET A 105 -4.02 -6.31 3.34
N MET A 106 -3.92 -5.28 2.51
CA MET A 106 -2.83 -5.15 1.54
C MET A 106 -1.49 -4.90 2.22
N ILE A 107 -1.41 -4.04 3.21
CA ILE A 107 -0.17 -3.82 3.98
C ILE A 107 0.29 -5.13 4.62
N HIS A 108 -0.62 -5.89 5.21
CA HIS A 108 -0.31 -7.21 5.77
C HIS A 108 0.17 -8.20 4.71
N ALA A 109 -0.47 -8.23 3.54
CA ALA A 109 -0.07 -9.10 2.44
C ALA A 109 1.29 -8.72 1.84
N LEU A 110 1.58 -7.43 1.73
CA LEU A 110 2.83 -6.90 1.18
C LEU A 110 4.03 -7.15 2.09
N LEU A 111 3.89 -6.90 3.39
CA LEU A 111 5.01 -6.96 4.33
C LEU A 111 5.14 -8.33 5.02
N LEU A 112 3.99 -8.88 5.42
CA LEU A 112 3.90 -10.10 6.21
C LEU A 112 3.40 -11.31 5.40
N GLY A 113 3.21 -11.10 4.09
CA GLY A 113 2.83 -12.14 3.14
C GLY A 113 1.38 -12.62 3.24
N ASN A 114 0.60 -12.16 4.22
CA ASN A 114 -0.73 -12.71 4.48
C ASN A 114 -1.70 -11.64 5.01
N GLY A 115 -2.58 -11.14 4.18
CA GLY A 115 -3.71 -10.30 4.56
C GLY A 115 -4.94 -11.16 4.84
N ARG A 116 -5.52 -11.10 6.04
CA ARG A 116 -6.63 -11.97 6.44
C ARG A 116 -7.78 -11.17 7.02
N ALA A 117 -9.01 -11.57 6.67
CA ALA A 117 -10.22 -11.10 7.32
C ALA A 117 -11.17 -12.27 7.56
N PHE A 118 -11.69 -12.38 8.77
CA PHE A 118 -12.73 -13.34 9.11
C PHE A 118 -14.05 -12.91 8.45
N ILE A 119 -14.74 -13.85 7.83
CA ILE A 119 -16.04 -13.67 7.19
C ILE A 119 -17.11 -14.10 8.18
N ASP A 120 -17.78 -13.14 8.81
CA ASP A 120 -18.97 -13.43 9.61
C ASP A 120 -20.15 -13.73 8.70
N ARG A 121 -20.95 -14.75 9.06
CA ARG A 121 -22.07 -15.20 8.24
C ARG A 121 -23.34 -15.33 9.07
N ASN A 122 -24.46 -15.03 8.44
CA ASN A 122 -25.77 -15.27 9.03
C ASN A 122 -26.15 -16.77 8.97
N SER A 123 -27.30 -17.13 9.52
CA SER A 123 -27.84 -18.50 9.53
C SER A 123 -28.07 -19.10 8.12
N LEU A 124 -28.17 -18.24 7.09
CA LEU A 124 -28.30 -18.65 5.68
C LEU A 124 -26.92 -18.80 4.99
N GLY A 125 -25.81 -18.64 5.72
CA GLY A 125 -24.46 -18.71 5.18
C GLY A 125 -24.03 -17.49 4.38
N GLN A 126 -24.80 -16.41 4.35
CA GLN A 126 -24.45 -15.18 3.64
C GLN A 126 -23.48 -14.34 4.47
N PRO A 127 -22.46 -13.73 3.85
CA PRO A 127 -21.50 -12.88 4.55
C PRO A 127 -22.18 -11.60 5.05
N THR A 128 -21.97 -11.27 6.34
CA THR A 128 -22.55 -10.12 7.04
C THR A 128 -21.51 -9.10 7.46
N ALA A 129 -20.27 -9.54 7.74
CA ALA A 129 -19.16 -8.68 8.06
C ALA A 129 -17.82 -9.27 7.63
N LEU A 130 -16.83 -8.39 7.40
CA LEU A 130 -15.42 -8.73 7.20
C LEU A 130 -14.62 -8.11 8.34
N ILE A 131 -14.00 -8.95 9.16
CA ILE A 131 -13.26 -8.54 10.35
C ILE A 131 -11.78 -8.86 10.15
N PRO A 132 -10.90 -7.86 10.02
CA PRO A 132 -9.48 -8.09 9.77
C PRO A 132 -8.83 -8.80 10.95
N VAL A 133 -7.94 -9.73 10.63
CA VAL A 133 -7.16 -10.51 11.59
C VAL A 133 -5.69 -10.15 11.43
N LEU A 134 -5.04 -9.74 12.53
CA LEU A 134 -3.62 -9.43 12.52
C LEU A 134 -2.81 -10.68 12.17
N PRO A 135 -1.82 -10.60 11.27
CA PRO A 135 -1.01 -11.75 10.86
C PRO A 135 -0.33 -12.48 12.00
N GLU A 136 0.16 -11.75 13.00
CA GLU A 136 0.79 -12.27 14.23
C GLU A 136 -0.17 -13.09 15.09
N ASN A 137 -1.47 -12.89 14.96
CA ASN A 137 -2.50 -13.56 15.71
C ASN A 137 -3.17 -14.72 14.94
N CYS A 138 -2.67 -15.03 13.74
CA CYS A 138 -3.28 -16.05 12.89
C CYS A 138 -2.25 -16.96 12.24
N GLN A 139 -2.34 -18.25 12.54
CA GLN A 139 -1.56 -19.29 11.88
C GLN A 139 -2.43 -20.10 10.94
N THR A 140 -1.97 -20.31 9.71
CA THR A 140 -2.63 -21.19 8.74
C THR A 140 -2.00 -22.57 8.82
N ILE A 141 -2.82 -23.62 8.93
CA ILE A 141 -2.40 -25.01 9.01
C ILE A 141 -3.19 -25.88 8.03
N LEU A 142 -2.61 -27.02 7.67
CA LEU A 142 -3.28 -28.06 6.90
C LEU A 142 -3.56 -29.25 7.82
N VAL A 143 -4.81 -29.67 7.90
CA VAL A 143 -5.23 -30.86 8.69
C VAL A 143 -6.15 -31.70 7.83
N ASP A 144 -5.76 -32.97 7.56
CA ASP A 144 -6.50 -33.90 6.69
C ASP A 144 -6.87 -33.25 5.33
N ASP A 145 -5.89 -32.64 4.68
CA ASP A 145 -6.00 -31.90 3.41
C ASP A 145 -6.99 -30.72 3.41
N GLN A 146 -7.43 -30.30 4.59
CA GLN A 146 -8.26 -29.12 4.77
C GLN A 146 -7.45 -27.99 5.40
N LYS A 147 -7.57 -26.80 4.81
CA LYS A 147 -6.92 -25.59 5.30
C LYS A 147 -7.74 -24.99 6.45
N TRP A 148 -7.06 -24.72 7.56
CA TRP A 148 -7.61 -24.11 8.75
C TRP A 148 -6.77 -22.92 9.19
N HIS A 149 -7.44 -21.95 9.81
CA HIS A 149 -6.81 -20.80 10.40
C HIS A 149 -7.00 -20.83 11.92
N LEU A 150 -5.89 -20.84 12.66
CA LEU A 150 -5.89 -20.73 14.12
C LEU A 150 -5.72 -19.26 14.49
N VAL A 151 -6.72 -18.66 15.09
CA VAL A 151 -6.73 -17.26 15.51
C VAL A 151 -6.65 -17.18 17.02
N THR A 152 -5.71 -16.39 17.57
CA THR A 152 -5.58 -16.21 19.02
C THR A 152 -6.72 -15.38 19.59
N LYS A 153 -7.23 -15.72 20.78
CA LYS A 153 -8.37 -15.04 21.41
C LYS A 153 -8.11 -13.58 21.77
N ASN A 154 -6.86 -13.22 22.04
CA ASN A 154 -6.47 -11.86 22.47
C ASN A 154 -6.13 -10.93 21.30
N ALA A 155 -6.60 -11.26 20.12
CA ALA A 155 -6.23 -10.63 18.86
C ALA A 155 -7.00 -9.32 18.60
N GLY A 156 -6.79 -8.27 19.37
CA GLY A 156 -7.22 -6.90 19.06
C GLY A 156 -8.67 -6.77 18.54
N ILE A 157 -8.84 -6.35 17.29
CA ILE A 157 -10.16 -6.17 16.64
C ILE A 157 -10.96 -7.49 16.59
N SER A 158 -10.30 -8.63 16.53
CA SER A 158 -10.97 -9.94 16.56
C SER A 158 -11.50 -10.35 17.95
N ALA A 159 -11.19 -9.62 19.02
CA ALA A 159 -11.78 -9.84 20.33
C ALA A 159 -13.31 -9.60 20.38
N ASN A 160 -13.85 -8.89 19.40
CA ASN A 160 -15.28 -8.64 19.26
C ASN A 160 -16.01 -9.69 18.40
N LEU A 161 -15.30 -10.69 17.90
CA LEU A 161 -15.90 -11.86 17.25
C LEU A 161 -16.66 -12.65 18.31
N GLY A 162 -17.92 -12.32 18.46
CA GLY A 162 -18.94 -12.85 19.36
C GLY A 162 -18.70 -14.15 20.12
N THR A 163 -19.40 -14.30 21.17
CA THR A 163 -19.46 -15.33 22.22
C THR A 163 -19.52 -16.81 21.81
N ALA A 164 -19.30 -17.16 20.54
CA ALA A 164 -19.44 -18.53 20.02
C ALA A 164 -18.17 -19.41 20.16
N PHE A 165 -17.17 -19.01 20.95
CA PHE A 165 -15.88 -19.69 20.95
C PHE A 165 -15.61 -20.45 22.24
N SER A 166 -15.20 -21.70 22.06
CA SER A 166 -14.78 -22.68 23.05
C SER A 166 -13.70 -22.13 24.01
N GLU A 167 -13.62 -22.71 25.22
CA GLU A 167 -12.63 -22.44 26.28
C GLU A 167 -11.14 -22.60 25.87
N ASN A 168 -10.85 -22.92 24.59
CA ASN A 168 -9.49 -23.02 24.05
C ASN A 168 -8.88 -21.66 23.73
N GLU A 169 -7.58 -21.54 23.85
CA GLU A 169 -6.81 -20.30 23.55
C GLU A 169 -6.89 -19.83 22.09
N TYR A 170 -7.37 -20.68 21.18
CA TYR A 170 -7.43 -20.44 19.73
C TYR A 170 -8.81 -20.72 19.16
N TRP A 171 -9.21 -19.87 18.21
CA TRP A 171 -10.35 -20.10 17.35
C TRP A 171 -9.93 -20.91 16.13
N LYS A 172 -10.67 -21.94 15.79
CA LYS A 172 -10.43 -22.75 14.61
C LYS A 172 -11.38 -22.29 13.51
N VAL A 173 -10.88 -21.47 12.60
CA VAL A 173 -11.65 -20.93 11.49
C VAL A 173 -11.38 -21.77 10.25
N PRO A 174 -12.42 -22.35 9.61
CA PRO A 174 -12.26 -23.07 8.36
C PRO A 174 -11.91 -22.07 7.22
N ASP A 175 -11.21 -22.55 6.19
CA ASP A 175 -10.75 -21.70 5.08
C ASP A 175 -11.89 -20.93 4.39
N ARG A 176 -13.07 -21.53 4.30
CA ARG A 176 -14.26 -20.89 3.70
C ARG A 176 -14.70 -19.60 4.41
N ASP A 177 -14.40 -19.48 5.71
CA ASP A 177 -14.78 -18.34 6.54
C ASP A 177 -13.62 -17.37 6.81
N MET A 178 -12.54 -17.48 6.03
CA MET A 178 -11.39 -16.58 6.09
C MET A 178 -11.06 -16.04 4.70
N LEU A 179 -11.30 -14.76 4.44
CA LEU A 179 -10.79 -14.08 3.26
C LEU A 179 -9.27 -13.94 3.43
N HIS A 180 -8.48 -14.58 2.55
CA HIS A 180 -7.02 -14.66 2.70
C HIS A 180 -6.29 -14.19 1.46
N ILE A 181 -5.89 -12.94 1.46
CA ILE A 181 -5.07 -12.35 0.40
C ILE A 181 -3.62 -12.73 0.65
N MET A 182 -3.12 -13.62 -0.18
CA MET A 182 -1.82 -14.25 -0.01
C MET A 182 -0.77 -13.56 -0.89
N GLY A 183 0.39 -13.21 -0.32
CA GLY A 183 1.55 -12.72 -1.03
C GLY A 183 2.18 -13.79 -1.94
N MET A 184 3.49 -13.73 -2.10
CA MET A 184 4.23 -14.81 -2.76
C MET A 184 4.27 -16.04 -1.86
N SER A 185 4.00 -17.22 -2.40
CA SER A 185 3.99 -18.49 -1.66
C SER A 185 4.74 -19.55 -2.44
N TYR A 186 5.50 -20.41 -1.76
CA TYR A 186 6.13 -21.56 -2.39
C TYR A 186 5.35 -22.88 -2.15
N ASN A 187 4.42 -22.89 -1.17
CA ASN A 187 3.64 -24.08 -0.82
C ASN A 187 2.14 -23.97 -1.14
N GLY A 188 1.68 -22.80 -1.62
CA GLY A 188 0.28 -22.54 -1.96
C GLY A 188 -0.69 -22.44 -0.78
N ILE A 189 -0.22 -22.55 0.47
CA ILE A 189 -1.06 -22.60 1.69
C ILE A 189 -1.00 -21.27 2.44
N TRP A 190 0.19 -20.69 2.58
CA TRP A 190 0.42 -19.36 3.17
C TRP A 190 1.47 -18.59 2.40
N GLY A 191 1.40 -17.26 2.45
CA GLY A 191 2.37 -16.37 1.86
C GLY A 191 3.64 -16.28 2.68
N MET A 192 4.78 -16.14 2.00
CA MET A 192 6.07 -15.94 2.63
C MET A 192 6.14 -14.57 3.30
N HIS A 193 6.72 -14.53 4.47
CA HIS A 193 6.95 -13.31 5.23
C HIS A 193 8.08 -12.51 4.56
N VAL A 194 7.75 -11.44 3.86
CA VAL A 194 8.71 -10.70 3.02
C VAL A 194 9.86 -10.14 3.85
N ILE A 195 9.56 -9.63 5.06
CA ILE A 195 10.57 -9.10 5.99
C ILE A 195 11.56 -10.18 6.41
N ASP A 196 11.11 -11.41 6.59
CA ASP A 196 11.99 -12.52 6.98
C ASP A 196 12.87 -13.00 5.84
N VAL A 197 12.25 -13.18 4.66
CA VAL A 197 12.97 -13.63 3.46
C VAL A 197 14.05 -12.63 3.04
N LEU A 198 13.75 -11.33 3.17
CA LEU A 198 14.63 -10.25 2.75
C LEU A 198 15.26 -9.49 3.92
N ARG A 199 15.38 -10.17 5.07
CA ARG A 199 15.93 -9.60 6.31
C ARG A 199 17.28 -8.94 6.14
N ASP A 200 18.18 -9.56 5.42
CA ASP A 200 19.53 -9.05 5.19
C ASP A 200 19.51 -7.76 4.34
N ALA A 201 18.63 -7.69 3.33
CA ALA A 201 18.49 -6.51 2.50
C ALA A 201 17.90 -5.33 3.30
N PHE A 202 16.83 -5.57 4.07
CA PHE A 202 16.28 -4.54 4.96
C PHE A 202 17.25 -4.15 6.08
N GLY A 203 17.97 -5.13 6.64
CA GLY A 203 18.97 -4.88 7.66
C GLY A 203 20.14 -4.02 7.19
N LEU A 204 20.56 -4.17 5.92
CA LEU A 204 21.53 -3.28 5.31
C LEU A 204 21.00 -1.85 5.19
N GLY A 205 19.69 -1.70 4.87
CA GLY A 205 19.00 -0.43 4.81
C GLY A 205 18.96 0.32 6.11
N ILE A 206 18.59 -0.37 7.14
CA ILE A 206 18.51 0.20 8.49
C ILE A 206 19.92 0.57 8.96
N ALA A 207 20.91 -0.33 8.80
CA ALA A 207 22.31 -0.07 9.16
C ALA A 207 22.87 1.16 8.43
N GLY A 208 22.56 1.31 7.14
CA GLY A 208 22.95 2.48 6.35
C GLY A 208 22.30 3.78 6.86
N GLN A 209 21.03 3.74 7.25
CA GLN A 209 20.34 4.90 7.83
C GLN A 209 20.92 5.29 9.19
N ASP A 210 21.14 4.32 10.07
CA ASP A 210 21.72 4.52 11.40
C ASP A 210 23.17 5.00 11.32
N GLY A 211 23.94 4.44 10.37
CA GLY A 211 25.31 4.87 10.08
C GLY A 211 25.39 6.32 9.62
N SER A 212 24.43 6.75 8.76
CA SER A 212 24.33 8.15 8.34
C SER A 212 24.01 9.08 9.49
N ALA A 213 23.02 8.71 10.32
CA ALA A 213 22.62 9.50 11.47
C ALA A 213 23.78 9.61 12.49
N SER A 214 24.50 8.52 12.70
CA SER A 214 25.68 8.48 13.58
C SER A 214 26.84 9.31 13.02
N ALA A 215 27.07 9.24 11.71
CA ALA A 215 28.08 10.06 11.05
C ALA A 215 27.76 11.55 11.17
N LEU A 216 26.50 11.95 10.96
CA LEU A 216 26.06 13.34 11.14
C LEU A 216 26.14 13.79 12.60
N LYS A 217 25.76 12.94 13.54
CA LYS A 217 25.82 13.24 14.98
C LYS A 217 27.26 13.31 15.50
N ASN A 218 28.12 12.40 15.02
CA ASN A 218 29.51 12.26 15.46
C ASN A 218 30.48 12.87 14.45
N SER A 219 30.02 13.63 13.46
CA SER A 219 30.87 14.31 12.47
C SER A 219 31.69 15.41 13.16
N GLY A 220 32.52 14.99 14.10
CA GLY A 220 33.63 15.73 14.59
C GLY A 220 34.76 15.92 13.55
N ARG A 221 34.42 15.71 12.24
CA ARG A 221 35.24 16.23 11.16
C ARG A 221 34.82 17.66 10.96
N PRO A 222 35.61 18.65 11.37
CA PRO A 222 35.30 20.01 11.05
C PRO A 222 35.25 20.10 9.53
N GLY A 223 34.13 20.61 8.99
CA GLY A 223 34.02 20.87 7.54
C GLY A 223 35.12 21.80 7.04
N MET A 224 35.73 22.46 7.97
CA MET A 224 36.86 23.40 7.79
C MET A 224 37.85 23.22 8.92
N VAL A 225 39.14 23.24 8.58
CA VAL A 225 40.25 23.27 9.53
C VAL A 225 40.99 24.59 9.42
N ILE A 226 41.07 25.30 10.53
CA ILE A 226 41.85 26.54 10.60
C ILE A 226 43.27 26.13 11.04
N THR A 227 44.24 26.31 10.15
CA THR A 227 45.65 26.14 10.46
C THR A 227 46.21 27.46 10.91
N ALA A 228 46.83 27.46 12.10
CA ALA A 228 47.48 28.63 12.68
C ALA A 228 49.02 28.45 12.71
N PRO A 229 49.81 29.51 12.52
CA PRO A 229 51.27 29.43 12.66
C PRO A 229 51.73 29.01 14.07
N PRO A 230 52.90 28.34 14.19
CA PRO A 230 53.41 27.95 15.50
C PRO A 230 53.61 29.16 16.41
N GLY A 231 53.13 29.05 17.66
CA GLY A 231 53.28 30.07 18.69
C GLY A 231 52.23 31.18 18.71
N MET A 232 51.21 31.10 17.86
CA MET A 232 50.13 32.07 17.83
C MET A 232 49.24 32.02 19.08
N PHE A 233 48.93 30.83 19.56
CA PHE A 233 48.19 30.63 20.81
C PHE A 233 49.15 30.27 21.93
N ARG A 234 49.12 31.04 23.03
CA ARG A 234 49.95 30.81 24.20
C ARG A 234 49.46 29.65 25.06
N SER A 235 48.19 29.31 24.94
CA SER A 235 47.62 28.20 25.70
C SER A 235 46.48 27.53 24.89
N SER A 236 46.15 26.27 25.25
CA SER A 236 45.03 25.53 24.71
C SER A 236 43.68 26.26 24.97
N LYS A 237 43.60 27.02 26.07
CA LYS A 237 42.38 27.79 26.42
C LYS A 237 42.17 28.95 25.45
N GLU A 238 43.19 29.64 25.05
CA GLU A 238 43.16 30.76 24.11
C GLU A 238 42.72 30.27 22.69
N ALA A 239 43.20 29.10 22.28
CA ALA A 239 42.75 28.44 21.05
C ALA A 239 41.27 28.04 21.08
N SER A 240 40.81 27.50 22.22
CA SER A 240 39.40 27.14 22.40
C SER A 240 38.46 28.35 22.41
N GLU A 241 38.85 29.44 23.04
CA GLU A 241 38.09 30.71 23.05
C GLU A 241 38.03 31.34 21.64
N PHE A 242 39.10 31.25 20.87
CA PHE A 242 39.08 31.69 19.46
C PHE A 242 38.09 30.85 18.62
N LEU A 243 38.14 29.53 18.76
CA LEU A 243 37.21 28.62 18.06
C LEU A 243 35.78 28.92 18.41
N ALA A 244 35.42 29.03 19.68
CA ALA A 244 34.10 29.34 20.16
C ALA A 244 33.55 30.68 19.62
N ASN A 245 34.43 31.72 19.60
CA ASN A 245 34.09 33.02 19.02
C ASN A 245 33.93 32.97 17.49
N PHE A 246 34.70 32.14 16.81
CA PHE A 246 34.58 31.95 15.36
C PHE A 246 33.29 31.22 15.00
N GLU A 247 32.97 30.14 15.73
CA GLU A 247 31.72 29.39 15.59
C GLU A 247 30.50 30.28 15.83
N THR A 248 30.46 31.03 16.93
CA THR A 248 29.35 31.93 17.27
C THR A 248 29.09 33.00 16.18
N LYS A 249 30.11 33.44 15.48
CA LYS A 249 30.01 34.44 14.42
C LYS A 249 29.59 33.88 13.06
N HIS A 250 29.84 32.62 12.82
CA HIS A 250 29.64 31.99 11.50
C HIS A 250 28.62 30.84 11.53
N GLU A 251 28.15 30.42 12.70
CA GLU A 251 27.12 29.41 12.86
C GLU A 251 25.71 29.98 12.64
N GLY A 252 24.83 29.19 12.03
CA GLY A 252 23.41 29.50 11.80
C GLY A 252 23.11 30.06 10.40
N VAL A 253 21.84 29.86 9.99
CA VAL A 253 21.35 30.28 8.66
C VAL A 253 21.48 31.79 8.45
N GLU A 254 21.38 32.58 9.51
CA GLU A 254 21.48 34.05 9.47
C GLU A 254 22.91 34.55 9.21
N ASN A 255 23.91 33.73 9.43
CA ASN A 255 25.33 34.05 9.23
C ASN A 255 25.87 33.41 7.93
N SER A 256 25.05 32.69 7.20
CA SER A 256 25.42 32.08 5.92
C SER A 256 25.81 33.17 4.90
N GLY A 257 26.99 33.05 4.30
CA GLY A 257 27.51 34.00 3.32
C GLY A 257 28.27 35.20 3.90
N LYS A 258 28.43 35.33 5.23
CA LYS A 258 29.26 36.37 5.81
C LYS A 258 30.76 36.10 5.59
N VAL A 259 31.52 37.14 5.26
CA VAL A 259 32.95 37.03 5.04
C VAL A 259 33.67 36.93 6.38
N GLY A 260 34.44 35.84 6.56
CA GLY A 260 35.33 35.67 7.71
C GLY A 260 36.73 36.24 7.44
N LEU A 261 37.26 37.01 8.38
CA LEU A 261 38.62 37.50 8.32
C LEU A 261 39.53 36.64 9.15
N LEU A 262 40.50 35.97 8.53
CA LEU A 262 41.58 35.26 9.18
C LEU A 262 42.78 36.19 9.33
N ARG A 263 43.45 36.18 10.48
CA ARG A 263 44.57 37.09 10.78
C ARG A 263 45.89 36.29 10.85
N GLU A 264 46.99 36.99 10.71
CA GLU A 264 48.35 36.55 11.08
C GLU A 264 48.80 35.20 10.46
N GLY A 265 48.50 34.98 9.16
CA GLY A 265 48.94 33.78 8.46
C GLY A 265 48.13 32.52 8.74
N MET A 266 46.93 32.65 9.35
CA MET A 266 45.98 31.52 9.43
C MET A 266 45.48 31.19 8.03
N SER A 267 45.30 29.91 7.75
CA SER A 267 44.68 29.41 6.55
C SER A 267 43.44 28.57 6.86
N LEU A 268 42.41 28.72 6.07
CA LEU A 268 41.18 27.92 6.14
C LEU A 268 41.28 26.82 5.09
N ASN A 269 41.34 25.60 5.50
CA ASN A 269 41.35 24.45 4.62
C ASN A 269 39.98 23.77 4.71
N THR A 270 39.19 23.77 3.62
CA THR A 270 37.99 22.96 3.49
C THR A 270 38.42 21.50 3.25
N LEU A 271 37.94 20.58 4.07
CA LEU A 271 38.20 19.17 3.84
C LEU A 271 37.24 18.72 2.71
N PRO A 272 37.77 18.19 1.59
CA PRO A 272 36.94 17.67 0.53
C PRO A 272 36.08 16.51 1.05
N ILE A 273 34.87 16.35 0.45
CA ILE A 273 34.03 15.19 0.67
C ILE A 273 34.87 13.94 0.41
N SER A 274 34.96 13.04 1.39
CA SER A 274 35.81 11.85 1.23
C SER A 274 35.20 10.93 0.17
N ALA A 275 36.04 10.14 -0.51
CA ALA A 275 35.57 9.14 -1.46
C ALA A 275 34.58 8.14 -0.80
N SER A 276 34.72 7.89 0.51
CA SER A 276 33.80 7.06 1.29
C SER A 276 32.39 7.70 1.40
N ASP A 277 32.29 9.02 1.47
CA ASP A 277 31.00 9.71 1.57
C ASP A 277 30.26 9.71 0.22
N ALA A 278 31.00 9.82 -0.88
CA ALA A 278 30.44 9.69 -2.24
C ALA A 278 29.92 8.26 -2.49
N GLN A 279 30.71 7.24 -2.13
CA GLN A 279 30.30 5.83 -2.20
C GLN A 279 29.08 5.54 -1.34
N PHE A 280 28.94 6.21 -0.23
CA PHE A 280 27.80 6.05 0.67
C PHE A 280 26.50 6.59 0.04
N ILE A 281 26.54 7.71 -0.66
CA ILE A 281 25.39 8.26 -1.39
C ILE A 281 24.95 7.29 -2.50
N GLU A 282 25.94 6.76 -3.25
CA GLU A 282 25.69 5.78 -4.31
C GLU A 282 25.06 4.49 -3.75
N GLN A 283 25.56 3.99 -2.63
CA GLN A 283 25.00 2.81 -1.95
C GLN A 283 23.54 3.02 -1.52
N ARG A 284 23.17 4.22 -1.05
CA ARG A 284 21.78 4.55 -0.72
C ARG A 284 20.87 4.59 -1.96
N GLN A 285 21.38 5.01 -3.11
CA GLN A 285 20.62 4.98 -4.37
C GLN A 285 20.38 3.54 -4.81
N PHE A 286 21.39 2.68 -4.82
CA PHE A 286 21.23 1.25 -5.11
C PHE A 286 20.21 0.59 -4.20
N GLN A 287 20.27 0.86 -2.91
CA GLN A 287 19.34 0.29 -1.95
C GLN A 287 17.88 0.73 -2.17
N ARG A 288 17.65 1.99 -2.60
CA ARG A 288 16.32 2.46 -3.00
C ARG A 288 15.79 1.64 -4.18
N VAL A 289 16.65 1.36 -5.16
CA VAL A 289 16.29 0.56 -6.35
C VAL A 289 16.01 -0.90 -5.96
N ASP A 290 16.84 -1.50 -5.11
CA ASP A 290 16.62 -2.87 -4.61
C ASP A 290 15.26 -3.00 -3.90
N ILE A 291 14.92 -2.04 -3.03
CA ILE A 291 13.62 -2.02 -2.36
C ILE A 291 12.48 -1.82 -3.37
N ALA A 292 12.68 -0.97 -4.39
CA ALA A 292 11.68 -0.78 -5.45
C ALA A 292 11.40 -2.08 -6.21
N MET A 293 12.44 -2.86 -6.53
CA MET A 293 12.30 -4.17 -7.20
C MET A 293 11.52 -5.18 -6.36
N ILE A 294 11.73 -5.22 -5.04
CA ILE A 294 11.00 -6.11 -4.12
C ILE A 294 9.48 -5.93 -4.27
N PHE A 295 9.03 -4.70 -4.43
CA PHE A 295 7.62 -4.36 -4.50
C PHE A 295 7.09 -4.18 -5.95
N GLY A 296 7.95 -4.28 -6.97
CA GLY A 296 7.57 -4.06 -8.38
C GLY A 296 7.30 -2.58 -8.69
N LEU A 297 8.08 -1.68 -8.08
CA LEU A 297 7.97 -0.23 -8.23
C LEU A 297 9.18 0.39 -8.94
N GLU A 298 9.96 -0.41 -9.65
CA GLU A 298 11.15 0.02 -10.38
C GLU A 298 10.84 1.12 -11.40
N SER A 299 9.66 1.09 -12.02
CA SER A 299 9.21 2.13 -12.96
C SER A 299 8.95 3.49 -12.31
N ILE A 300 8.70 3.52 -10.98
CA ILE A 300 8.39 4.74 -10.24
C ILE A 300 9.61 5.26 -9.49
N LEU A 301 10.39 4.37 -8.85
CA LEU A 301 11.50 4.71 -7.96
C LEU A 301 12.88 4.59 -8.64
N GLY A 302 12.96 3.91 -9.78
CA GLY A 302 14.24 3.52 -10.38
C GLY A 302 14.96 4.64 -11.15
N ASP A 303 14.26 5.60 -11.75
CA ASP A 303 14.89 6.61 -12.60
C ASP A 303 14.25 7.99 -12.44
N GLU A 304 15.05 9.00 -12.08
CA GLU A 304 14.61 10.39 -11.90
C GLU A 304 15.02 11.29 -13.08
N THR A 305 15.79 10.78 -14.05
CA THR A 305 16.31 11.59 -15.13
C THR A 305 15.28 11.75 -16.27
N GLY A 306 14.88 12.99 -16.55
CA GLY A 306 14.12 13.35 -17.74
C GLY A 306 12.62 13.02 -17.72
N ILE A 307 11.91 13.37 -16.63
CA ILE A 307 10.47 13.14 -16.53
C ILE A 307 9.71 14.05 -17.51
N THR A 308 9.15 13.45 -18.57
CA THR A 308 8.20 14.09 -19.49
C THR A 308 6.77 13.65 -19.17
N TYR A 309 5.76 14.40 -19.60
CA TYR A 309 4.34 14.03 -19.42
C TYR A 309 4.03 12.62 -19.99
N LYS A 310 4.58 12.31 -21.18
CA LYS A 310 4.45 10.99 -21.81
C LYS A 310 5.05 9.88 -20.95
N SER A 311 6.21 10.14 -20.32
CA SER A 311 6.85 9.17 -19.43
C SER A 311 6.04 8.93 -18.14
N ILE A 312 5.27 9.90 -17.66
CA ILE A 312 4.37 9.73 -16.50
C ILE A 312 3.24 8.77 -16.83
N THR A 313 2.61 8.90 -17.99
CA THR A 313 1.52 8.02 -18.42
C THR A 313 2.03 6.57 -18.61
N GLU A 314 3.19 6.41 -19.24
CA GLU A 314 3.83 5.11 -19.42
C GLU A 314 4.21 4.46 -18.08
N ARG A 315 4.73 5.24 -17.13
CA ARG A 315 5.05 4.77 -15.77
C ARG A 315 3.80 4.35 -15.00
N ASN A 316 2.70 5.08 -15.10
CA ASN A 316 1.44 4.71 -14.50
C ASN A 316 0.89 3.41 -15.10
N ALA A 317 0.94 3.24 -16.41
CA ALA A 317 0.56 2.00 -17.07
C ALA A 317 1.45 0.82 -16.63
N ALA A 318 2.76 1.01 -16.54
CA ALA A 318 3.69 0.01 -16.04
C ALA A 318 3.41 -0.37 -14.58
N PHE A 319 3.05 0.59 -13.73
CA PHE A 319 2.66 0.34 -12.34
C PHE A 319 1.37 -0.49 -12.24
N ILE A 320 0.35 -0.14 -13.02
CA ILE A 320 -0.92 -0.87 -13.04
C ILE A 320 -0.68 -2.30 -13.55
N ASN A 321 -0.07 -2.46 -14.72
CA ASN A 321 0.11 -3.74 -15.37
C ASN A 321 1.18 -4.63 -14.69
N GLY A 322 2.27 -4.03 -14.22
CA GLY A 322 3.39 -4.77 -13.62
C GLY A 322 3.20 -5.08 -12.14
N CYS A 323 2.62 -4.14 -11.38
CA CYS A 323 2.51 -4.26 -9.94
C CYS A 323 1.10 -4.60 -9.45
N LEU A 324 0.08 -3.79 -9.84
CA LEU A 324 -1.26 -3.91 -9.27
C LEU A 324 -2.06 -5.08 -9.83
N SER A 325 -1.90 -5.43 -11.11
CA SER A 325 -2.71 -6.46 -11.79
C SER A 325 -2.67 -7.80 -11.06
N ARG A 326 -1.51 -8.24 -10.58
CA ARG A 326 -1.36 -9.47 -9.80
C ARG A 326 -2.16 -9.46 -8.48
N TRP A 327 -2.32 -8.28 -7.89
CA TRP A 327 -3.09 -8.11 -6.65
C TRP A 327 -4.58 -8.08 -6.94
N PHE A 328 -4.99 -7.47 -8.06
CA PHE A 328 -6.38 -7.52 -8.51
C PHE A 328 -6.84 -8.97 -8.68
N CYS A 329 -6.10 -9.78 -9.47
CA CYS A 329 -6.41 -11.19 -9.64
C CYS A 329 -6.56 -11.94 -8.32
N LYS A 330 -5.63 -11.74 -7.37
CA LYS A 330 -5.68 -12.41 -6.06
C LYS A 330 -6.91 -12.05 -5.24
N TRP A 331 -7.30 -10.78 -5.25
CA TRP A 331 -8.48 -10.31 -4.56
C TRP A 331 -9.76 -10.82 -5.23
N GLU A 332 -9.83 -10.73 -6.54
CA GLU A 332 -10.99 -11.16 -7.34
C GLU A 332 -11.24 -12.64 -7.17
N GLU A 333 -10.22 -13.47 -7.34
CA GLU A 333 -10.32 -14.92 -7.18
C GLU A 333 -10.74 -15.31 -5.75
N GLU A 334 -10.16 -14.68 -4.75
CA GLU A 334 -10.47 -14.99 -3.37
C GLU A 334 -11.88 -14.50 -2.97
N CYS A 335 -12.32 -13.34 -3.45
CA CYS A 335 -13.68 -12.85 -3.28
C CYS A 335 -14.69 -13.78 -4.00
N ASN A 336 -14.39 -14.19 -5.22
CA ASN A 336 -15.22 -15.13 -5.98
C ASN A 336 -15.37 -16.47 -5.26
N ARG A 337 -14.27 -16.97 -4.71
CA ARG A 337 -14.25 -18.25 -4.01
C ARG A 337 -15.03 -18.21 -2.69
N LYS A 338 -15.03 -17.09 -1.96
CA LYS A 338 -15.47 -17.06 -0.56
C LYS A 338 -16.68 -16.17 -0.27
N LEU A 339 -16.92 -15.13 -1.06
CA LEU A 339 -18.04 -14.21 -0.83
C LEU A 339 -19.27 -14.56 -1.67
N LEU A 340 -19.12 -15.36 -2.74
CA LEU A 340 -20.26 -15.86 -3.51
C LEU A 340 -20.82 -17.12 -2.88
N PRO A 341 -22.17 -17.26 -2.82
CA PRO A 341 -22.83 -18.53 -2.58
C PRO A 341 -22.40 -19.57 -3.60
N GLU A 342 -22.32 -20.83 -3.20
CA GLU A 342 -21.88 -21.95 -4.05
C GLU A 342 -22.63 -22.01 -5.38
N GLN A 343 -23.95 -21.86 -5.33
CA GLN A 343 -24.82 -21.88 -6.53
C GLN A 343 -24.49 -20.76 -7.53
N LEU A 344 -24.14 -19.56 -7.06
CA LEU A 344 -23.78 -18.46 -7.94
C LEU A 344 -22.36 -18.61 -8.48
N ARG A 345 -21.45 -19.11 -7.65
CA ARG A 345 -20.07 -19.41 -8.05
C ARG A 345 -20.02 -20.47 -9.14
N ASP A 346 -20.72 -21.58 -8.94
CA ASP A 346 -20.71 -22.73 -9.88
C ASP A 346 -21.44 -22.42 -11.19
N SER A 347 -22.40 -21.50 -11.19
CA SER A 347 -23.04 -21.02 -12.42
C SER A 347 -22.14 -20.17 -13.30
N GLY A 348 -21.08 -19.58 -12.75
CA GLY A 348 -20.20 -18.64 -13.45
C GLY A 348 -20.85 -17.32 -13.87
N ASN A 349 -22.13 -17.13 -13.53
CA ASN A 349 -22.90 -15.96 -13.97
C ASN A 349 -22.59 -14.68 -13.18
N VAL A 350 -21.95 -14.81 -11.99
CA VAL A 350 -21.59 -13.68 -11.15
C VAL A 350 -20.12 -13.80 -10.76
N HIS A 351 -19.37 -12.71 -10.90
CA HIS A 351 -17.99 -12.64 -10.46
C HIS A 351 -17.68 -11.25 -9.88
N TYR A 352 -16.67 -11.18 -9.00
CA TYR A 352 -16.12 -9.92 -8.49
C TYR A 352 -14.98 -9.47 -9.39
N GLU A 353 -14.97 -8.20 -9.74
CA GLU A 353 -13.95 -7.57 -10.57
C GLU A 353 -13.65 -6.16 -10.05
N PHE A 354 -12.39 -5.75 -10.06
CA PHE A 354 -12.01 -4.37 -9.78
C PHE A 354 -12.48 -3.44 -10.89
N ASP A 355 -13.07 -2.34 -10.51
CA ASP A 355 -13.34 -1.25 -11.43
C ASP A 355 -12.09 -0.37 -11.54
N THR A 356 -11.37 -0.51 -12.63
CA THR A 356 -10.15 0.26 -12.92
C THR A 356 -10.43 1.59 -13.61
N THR A 357 -11.68 1.89 -13.95
CA THR A 357 -12.09 3.17 -14.59
C THR A 357 -11.61 4.40 -13.82
N PRO A 358 -11.64 4.44 -12.47
CA PRO A 358 -11.12 5.59 -11.73
C PRO A 358 -9.63 5.89 -11.96
N LEU A 359 -8.82 4.89 -12.33
CA LEU A 359 -7.41 5.09 -12.67
C LEU A 359 -7.22 5.87 -13.98
N LEU A 360 -8.17 5.75 -14.90
CA LEU A 360 -8.19 6.49 -16.17
C LEU A 360 -8.66 7.93 -15.98
N LYS A 361 -9.49 8.20 -14.96
CA LYS A 361 -10.02 9.55 -14.66
C LYS A 361 -8.95 10.54 -14.18
N GLY A 362 -7.79 10.06 -13.77
CA GLY A 362 -6.66 10.91 -13.37
C GLY A 362 -6.05 11.73 -14.51
N ASP A 363 -6.33 11.35 -15.76
CA ASP A 363 -5.94 12.09 -16.96
C ASP A 363 -7.18 12.33 -17.83
N PRO A 364 -7.76 13.55 -17.79
CA PRO A 364 -8.94 13.89 -18.57
C PRO A 364 -8.77 13.71 -20.08
N SER A 365 -7.57 13.92 -20.62
CA SER A 365 -7.28 13.75 -22.03
C SER A 365 -7.31 12.27 -22.43
N THR A 366 -6.71 11.41 -21.66
CA THR A 366 -6.73 9.96 -21.87
C THR A 366 -8.14 9.40 -21.73
N LEU A 367 -8.94 9.88 -20.76
CA LEU A 367 -10.34 9.48 -20.62
C LEU A 367 -11.18 9.92 -21.81
N ALA A 368 -10.99 11.16 -22.28
CA ALA A 368 -11.69 11.69 -23.47
C ALA A 368 -11.34 10.90 -24.73
N ASP A 369 -10.06 10.59 -24.93
CA ASP A 369 -9.62 9.77 -26.06
C ASP A 369 -10.12 8.32 -25.98
N TYR A 370 -10.16 7.74 -24.79
CA TYR A 370 -10.73 6.42 -24.56
C TYR A 370 -12.23 6.39 -24.89
N THR A 371 -13.01 7.31 -24.33
CA THR A 371 -14.45 7.38 -24.57
C THR A 371 -14.77 7.66 -26.03
N ARG A 372 -14.02 8.54 -26.69
CA ARG A 372 -14.17 8.79 -28.13
C ARG A 372 -13.94 7.54 -28.95
N LYS A 373 -12.83 6.82 -28.73
CA LYS A 373 -12.52 5.58 -29.45
C LYS A 373 -13.57 4.49 -29.21
N MET A 374 -14.07 4.36 -27.99
CA MET A 374 -15.12 3.38 -27.68
C MET A 374 -16.45 3.72 -28.35
N ARG A 375 -16.78 5.00 -28.47
CA ARG A 375 -17.94 5.44 -29.24
C ARG A 375 -17.78 5.22 -30.75
N GLU A 376 -16.62 5.54 -31.31
CA GLU A 376 -16.29 5.29 -32.72
C GLU A 376 -16.45 3.80 -33.09
N GLN A 377 -16.25 2.90 -32.13
CA GLN A 377 -16.41 1.45 -32.28
C GLN A 377 -17.84 0.96 -31.91
N PHE A 378 -18.77 1.85 -31.60
CA PHE A 378 -20.14 1.52 -31.14
C PHE A 378 -20.14 0.62 -29.90
N ALA A 379 -19.11 0.72 -29.06
CA ALA A 379 -18.95 -0.13 -27.87
C ALA A 379 -19.67 0.45 -26.63
N ILE A 380 -19.90 1.76 -26.58
CA ILE A 380 -20.58 2.44 -25.47
C ILE A 380 -21.60 3.46 -25.98
N THR A 381 -22.69 3.60 -25.24
CA THR A 381 -23.77 4.55 -25.52
C THR A 381 -23.45 5.95 -25.00
N THR A 382 -24.21 6.95 -25.45
CA THR A 382 -24.12 8.32 -24.94
C THR A 382 -24.38 8.39 -23.44
N ASN A 383 -25.34 7.65 -22.91
CA ASN A 383 -25.64 7.62 -21.49
C ASN A 383 -24.52 6.95 -20.68
N GLU A 384 -23.87 5.91 -21.20
CA GLU A 384 -22.72 5.29 -20.55
C GLU A 384 -21.52 6.26 -20.48
N VAL A 385 -21.27 7.02 -21.55
CA VAL A 385 -20.23 8.09 -21.52
C VAL A 385 -20.57 9.15 -20.48
N ARG A 386 -21.83 9.61 -20.42
CA ARG A 386 -22.28 10.58 -19.41
C ARG A 386 -22.04 10.07 -17.99
N MET A 387 -22.41 8.82 -17.72
CA MET A 387 -22.16 8.18 -16.41
C MET A 387 -20.69 8.04 -16.09
N MET A 388 -19.84 7.69 -17.07
CA MET A 388 -18.39 7.64 -16.88
C MET A 388 -17.80 9.00 -16.46
N HIS A 389 -18.33 10.09 -17.00
CA HIS A 389 -17.96 11.46 -16.65
C HIS A 389 -18.71 12.03 -15.43
N GLY A 390 -19.61 11.24 -14.81
CA GLY A 390 -20.37 11.66 -13.63
C GLY A 390 -21.60 12.49 -13.93
N PHE A 391 -22.05 12.54 -15.17
CA PHE A 391 -23.31 13.20 -15.57
C PHE A 391 -24.49 12.24 -15.47
N ASN A 392 -25.67 12.79 -15.19
CA ASN A 392 -26.90 12.02 -15.18
C ASN A 392 -27.28 11.51 -16.59
N PRO A 393 -27.86 10.30 -16.70
CA PRO A 393 -28.37 9.80 -17.95
C PRO A 393 -29.52 10.70 -18.44
N VAL A 394 -29.75 10.75 -19.76
CA VAL A 394 -30.82 11.48 -20.42
C VAL A 394 -31.70 10.47 -21.11
N GLU A 395 -33.03 10.65 -20.99
CA GLU A 395 -34.02 9.79 -21.62
C GLU A 395 -33.87 9.79 -23.15
N GLY A 396 -33.90 8.61 -23.75
CA GLY A 396 -33.77 8.44 -25.21
C GLY A 396 -32.35 8.32 -25.73
N LEU A 397 -31.30 8.35 -24.84
CA LEU A 397 -29.92 8.17 -25.22
C LEU A 397 -29.33 6.83 -24.77
N ASP A 398 -30.17 5.90 -24.30
CA ASP A 398 -29.69 4.58 -23.81
C ASP A 398 -29.23 3.67 -24.94
N ASP A 399 -29.82 3.78 -26.13
CA ASP A 399 -29.47 3.04 -27.34
C ASP A 399 -28.73 3.90 -28.36
N ASP A 400 -28.34 5.13 -27.99
CA ASP A 400 -27.62 6.03 -28.88
C ASP A 400 -26.12 5.73 -28.92
N PHE A 401 -25.71 5.13 -30.03
CA PHE A 401 -24.32 4.88 -30.38
C PHE A 401 -23.77 5.91 -31.38
N SER A 402 -24.56 6.93 -31.78
CA SER A 402 -24.12 7.92 -32.76
C SER A 402 -23.01 8.80 -32.25
N ASN A 403 -22.08 9.17 -33.14
CA ASN A 403 -21.01 10.16 -32.85
C ASN A 403 -21.49 11.59 -33.18
N GLU A 404 -22.70 11.74 -33.68
CA GLU A 404 -23.27 13.05 -33.97
C GLU A 404 -23.59 13.76 -32.65
N PRO A 405 -23.26 15.07 -32.51
CA PRO A 405 -23.76 15.84 -31.40
C PRO A 405 -25.27 15.76 -31.41
N ALA A 406 -25.89 15.38 -30.28
CA ALA A 406 -27.35 15.34 -30.15
C ALA A 406 -27.93 16.59 -30.79
N GLY A 407 -28.73 16.37 -31.83
CA GLY A 407 -29.27 17.46 -32.67
C GLY A 407 -29.85 18.57 -31.83
N GLU A 408 -29.77 19.78 -32.34
CA GLU A 408 -30.07 21.09 -31.75
C GLU A 408 -30.85 21.02 -30.44
N SER A 409 -30.22 21.48 -29.36
CA SER A 409 -30.87 21.65 -28.06
C SER A 409 -32.27 22.21 -28.30
N PRO A 410 -33.31 21.66 -27.69
CA PRO A 410 -34.64 22.29 -27.77
C PRO A 410 -34.45 23.75 -27.37
N GLU A 411 -34.84 24.68 -28.27
CA GLU A 411 -34.79 26.10 -28.01
C GLU A 411 -35.38 26.34 -26.61
N LEU A 412 -34.54 26.88 -25.72
CA LEU A 412 -35.04 27.41 -24.46
C LEU A 412 -36.21 28.36 -24.79
N PRO A 413 -37.39 28.18 -24.20
CA PRO A 413 -38.49 29.11 -24.40
C PRO A 413 -37.94 30.53 -24.10
N PRO A 414 -38.29 31.52 -24.93
CA PRO A 414 -37.82 32.87 -24.77
C PRO A 414 -38.12 33.34 -23.34
N ALA A 415 -37.09 33.90 -22.69
CA ALA A 415 -37.27 34.46 -21.36
C ALA A 415 -38.45 35.43 -21.38
N THR A 416 -39.44 35.17 -20.53
CA THR A 416 -40.53 36.11 -20.27
C THR A 416 -39.90 37.44 -19.86
N PRO A 417 -40.30 38.58 -20.47
CA PRO A 417 -39.84 39.87 -20.03
C PRO A 417 -40.21 40.11 -18.56
N GLU A 418 -39.27 40.40 -17.73
CA GLU A 418 -39.55 40.91 -16.38
C GLU A 418 -40.41 42.18 -16.53
N GLU A 419 -41.60 42.16 -15.94
CA GLU A 419 -42.40 43.34 -15.72
C GLU A 419 -41.57 44.31 -14.88
N GLN A 420 -41.21 45.42 -15.48
CA GLN A 420 -40.65 46.56 -14.76
C GLN A 420 -41.78 47.11 -13.89
N ASP A 421 -41.74 46.92 -12.60
CA ASP A 421 -42.52 47.66 -11.63
C ASP A 421 -42.10 49.12 -11.70
N ASP A 422 -42.94 49.95 -12.31
CA ASP A 422 -42.92 51.40 -12.24
C ASP A 422 -43.29 51.83 -10.81
N GLU A 423 -42.30 52.18 -9.99
CA GLU A 423 -42.55 53.01 -8.79
C GLU A 423 -42.70 54.47 -9.22
N THR A 424 -43.90 54.97 -9.09
CA THR A 424 -44.19 56.41 -8.92
C THR A 424 -44.65 56.69 -7.49
#